data_8b577a4d54f76a2260135165ac30d13c
#
_entry.id   8b577a4d54f76a2260135165ac30d13c
#
_cell.length_a   1.000
_cell.length_b   1.000
_cell.length_c   1.000
_cell.angle_alpha   90.00
_cell.angle_beta   90.00
_cell.angle_gamma   90.00
#
_symmetry.space_group_name_H-M   'P 1'
#
loop_
_entity.id
_entity.type
_entity.pdbx_description
1 polymer ?
#
loop_
_entity_poly.entity_id
_entity_poly.type
_entity_poly.pdbx_seq_one_letter_code
_entity_poly.pdbx_strand_id
1 'polypeptide(L)'
;MSFKFLKYILPAILFAGLPTLSFASGNLEPTDPVGITFWIISIAMVAAATFFFLESLRFEGKWRTSLVVGGLVCMVAAVHYFYMRDVWVSTGASPTVFRYVDWIITVPLQMIEFYLSLIHI
;
A
#
# COMPACT_ATOMS: atom_id res chain seq x y z
N MET A 1 14.46 -19.94 -13.96
CA MET A 1 14.70 -19.03 -12.83
C MET A 1 14.16 -19.68 -11.56
N SER A 2 15.05 -19.94 -10.60
CA SER A 2 14.67 -20.73 -9.42
C SER A 2 13.71 -19.93 -8.52
N PHE A 3 12.61 -20.54 -8.12
CA PHE A 3 11.60 -19.97 -7.19
C PHE A 3 12.25 -19.51 -5.86
N LYS A 4 13.39 -20.07 -5.50
CA LYS A 4 14.18 -19.66 -4.32
C LYS A 4 14.76 -18.25 -4.46
N PHE A 5 15.13 -17.85 -5.67
CA PHE A 5 15.71 -16.54 -5.96
C PHE A 5 14.67 -15.42 -5.81
N LEU A 6 13.43 -15.67 -6.27
CA LEU A 6 12.32 -14.74 -6.13
C LEU A 6 11.93 -14.50 -4.66
N LYS A 7 12.10 -15.53 -3.82
CA LYS A 7 11.78 -15.49 -2.38
C LYS A 7 12.63 -14.48 -1.59
N TYR A 8 13.85 -14.20 -2.07
CA TYR A 8 14.78 -13.26 -1.41
C TYR A 8 14.83 -11.90 -2.09
N ILE A 9 14.54 -11.84 -3.40
CA ILE A 9 14.58 -10.57 -4.16
C ILE A 9 13.31 -9.74 -3.95
N LEU A 10 12.13 -10.37 -3.85
CA LEU A 10 10.88 -9.64 -3.69
C LEU A 10 10.84 -8.77 -2.41
N PRO A 11 11.23 -9.28 -1.22
CA PRO A 11 11.35 -8.44 -0.04
C PRO A 11 12.48 -7.42 -0.14
N ALA A 12 13.59 -7.75 -0.82
CA ALA A 12 14.69 -6.81 -1.01
C ALA A 12 14.32 -5.62 -1.90
N ILE A 13 13.55 -5.86 -2.97
CA ILE A 13 13.03 -4.80 -3.85
C ILE A 13 12.00 -3.94 -3.10
N LEU A 14 11.14 -4.56 -2.28
CA LEU A 14 10.16 -3.85 -1.47
C LEU A 14 10.86 -2.93 -0.44
N PHE A 15 11.92 -3.43 0.21
CA PHE A 15 12.72 -2.66 1.15
C PHE A 15 13.59 -1.59 0.50
N ALA A 16 14.14 -1.84 -0.69
CA ALA A 16 14.95 -0.87 -1.44
C ALA A 16 14.12 0.31 -1.98
N GLY A 17 12.82 0.10 -2.23
CA GLY A 17 11.90 1.18 -2.64
C GLY A 17 11.42 2.09 -1.51
N LEU A 18 11.50 1.62 -0.26
CA LEU A 18 11.04 2.38 0.92
C LEU A 18 11.75 3.71 1.14
N PRO A 19 13.08 3.82 0.97
CA PRO A 19 13.79 5.10 1.16
C PRO A 19 13.35 6.19 0.19
N THR A 20 12.96 5.83 -1.03
CA THR A 20 12.55 6.81 -2.04
C THR A 20 11.15 7.38 -1.78
N LEU A 21 10.31 6.67 -1.03
CA LEU A 21 8.99 7.15 -0.61
C LEU A 21 9.04 8.10 0.58
N SER A 22 10.13 8.11 1.33
CA SER A 22 10.29 8.96 2.52
C SER A 22 10.83 10.37 2.23
N PHE A 23 11.23 10.65 1.00
CA PHE A 23 11.73 11.97 0.57
C PHE A 23 10.66 12.90 0.01
N ALA A 24 9.41 12.65 0.33
CA ALA A 24 8.34 13.57 0.04
C ALA A 24 8.61 14.90 0.79
N SER A 25 8.92 15.92 0.01
CA SER A 25 9.36 17.23 0.48
C SER A 25 8.23 18.00 1.14
N GLY A 26 8.22 18.04 2.43
CA GLY A 26 7.33 18.89 3.22
C GLY A 26 7.61 18.65 4.70
N ASN A 27 7.94 19.68 5.44
CA ASN A 27 8.08 19.57 6.88
C ASN A 27 6.70 19.35 7.49
N LEU A 28 6.53 18.19 8.12
CA LEU A 28 5.34 17.89 8.89
C LEU A 28 5.35 18.75 10.15
N GLU A 29 4.36 19.61 10.31
CA GLU A 29 4.22 20.37 11.55
C GLU A 29 3.58 19.49 12.64
N PRO A 30 4.16 19.47 13.85
CA PRO A 30 3.61 18.69 14.98
C PRO A 30 2.18 19.09 15.38
N THR A 31 1.75 20.27 14.95
CA THR A 31 0.42 20.82 15.23
C THR A 31 -0.61 20.49 14.17
N ASP A 32 -0.23 19.85 13.07
CA ASP A 32 -1.15 19.44 12.00
C ASP A 32 -1.63 17.97 12.19
N PRO A 33 -2.81 17.75 12.78
CA PRO A 33 -3.31 16.40 13.01
C PRO A 33 -3.65 15.67 11.70
N VAL A 34 -4.01 16.38 10.66
CA VAL A 34 -4.37 15.80 9.35
C VAL A 34 -3.12 15.27 8.66
N GLY A 35 -2.07 16.07 8.58
CA GLY A 35 -0.79 15.64 8.01
C GLY A 35 -0.18 14.45 8.76
N ILE A 36 -0.25 14.47 10.10
CA ILE A 36 0.22 13.36 10.95
C ILE A 36 -0.61 12.10 10.66
N THR A 37 -1.92 12.22 10.50
CA THR A 37 -2.81 11.08 10.19
C THR A 37 -2.46 10.48 8.82
N PHE A 38 -2.23 11.28 7.80
CA PHE A 38 -1.77 10.80 6.49
C PHE A 38 -0.46 10.03 6.60
N TRP A 39 0.48 10.53 7.40
CA TRP A 39 1.77 9.86 7.60
C TRP A 39 1.60 8.51 8.30
N ILE A 40 0.84 8.44 9.38
CA ILE A 40 0.57 7.20 10.12
C ILE A 40 -0.12 6.16 9.22
N ILE A 41 -1.14 6.58 8.46
CA ILE A 41 -1.87 5.68 7.55
C ILE A 41 -0.92 5.15 6.46
N SER A 42 -0.07 5.99 5.91
CA SER A 42 0.89 5.58 4.88
C SER A 42 1.84 4.49 5.39
N ILE A 43 2.38 4.66 6.58
CA ILE A 43 3.27 3.67 7.22
C ILE A 43 2.49 2.38 7.54
N ALA A 44 1.29 2.50 8.08
CA ALA A 44 0.44 1.35 8.39
C ALA A 44 0.11 0.53 7.12
N MET A 45 -0.19 1.19 6.00
CA MET A 45 -0.44 0.53 4.71
C MET A 45 0.81 -0.17 4.16
N VAL A 46 1.99 0.42 4.29
CA VAL A 46 3.26 -0.24 3.92
C VAL A 46 3.50 -1.47 4.77
N ALA A 47 3.28 -1.38 6.08
CA ALA A 47 3.43 -2.52 6.98
C ALA A 47 2.44 -3.64 6.64
N ALA A 48 1.17 -3.31 6.36
CA ALA A 48 0.15 -4.27 5.95
C ALA A 48 0.50 -4.93 4.61
N ALA A 49 0.93 -4.16 3.61
CA ALA A 49 1.36 -4.70 2.32
C ALA A 49 2.53 -5.68 2.47
N THR A 50 3.53 -5.30 3.27
CA THR A 50 4.68 -6.15 3.57
C THR A 50 4.25 -7.45 4.24
N PHE A 51 3.36 -7.37 5.23
CA PHE A 51 2.81 -8.53 5.91
C PHE A 51 2.10 -9.48 4.93
N PHE A 52 1.20 -8.97 4.11
CA PHE A 52 0.47 -9.79 3.15
C PHE A 52 1.38 -10.45 2.11
N PHE A 53 2.37 -9.74 1.59
CA PHE A 53 3.33 -10.33 0.65
C PHE A 53 4.21 -11.40 1.28
N LEU A 54 4.68 -11.20 2.50
CA LEU A 54 5.45 -12.21 3.23
C LEU A 54 4.59 -13.44 3.55
N GLU A 55 3.36 -13.23 3.99
CA GLU A 55 2.43 -14.33 4.28
C GLU A 55 2.06 -15.11 3.02
N SER A 56 1.94 -14.44 1.87
CA SER A 56 1.65 -15.10 0.60
C SER A 56 2.69 -16.15 0.20
N LEU A 57 3.90 -16.07 0.74
CA LEU A 57 4.95 -17.06 0.50
C LEU A 57 4.73 -18.38 1.27
N ARG A 58 3.90 -18.36 2.30
CA ARG A 58 3.59 -19.53 3.15
C ARG A 58 2.38 -20.31 2.67
N PHE A 59 1.50 -19.65 1.90
CA PHE A 59 0.27 -20.24 1.42
C PHE A 59 0.35 -20.61 -0.06
N GLU A 60 -0.52 -21.53 -0.47
CA GLU A 60 -0.64 -21.98 -1.86
C GLU A 60 -2.09 -21.85 -2.34
N GLY A 61 -2.28 -21.91 -3.66
CA GLY A 61 -3.60 -21.87 -4.28
C GLY A 61 -4.34 -20.55 -4.09
N LYS A 62 -5.63 -20.63 -3.83
CA LYS A 62 -6.55 -19.48 -3.75
C LYS A 62 -6.19 -18.49 -2.63
N TRP A 63 -5.76 -19.00 -1.49
CA TRP A 63 -5.35 -18.18 -0.34
C TRP A 63 -4.15 -17.30 -0.64
N ARG A 64 -3.20 -17.83 -1.41
CA ARG A 64 -2.05 -17.04 -1.87
C ARG A 64 -2.49 -15.88 -2.75
N THR A 65 -3.44 -16.12 -3.66
CA THR A 65 -3.95 -15.06 -4.54
C THR A 65 -4.64 -13.97 -3.73
N SER A 66 -5.45 -14.34 -2.75
CA SER A 66 -6.10 -13.40 -1.83
C SER A 66 -5.10 -12.51 -1.11
N LEU A 67 -4.06 -13.11 -0.52
CA LEU A 67 -3.00 -12.35 0.17
C LEU A 67 -2.23 -11.41 -0.76
N VAL A 68 -1.96 -11.84 -2.00
CA VAL A 68 -1.28 -10.99 -2.99
C VAL A 68 -2.17 -9.81 -3.39
N VAL A 69 -3.46 -10.02 -3.63
CA VAL A 69 -4.41 -8.95 -3.98
C VAL A 69 -4.54 -7.96 -2.82
N GLY A 70 -4.70 -8.43 -1.60
CA GLY A 70 -4.73 -7.58 -0.40
C GLY A 70 -3.45 -6.75 -0.24
N GLY A 71 -2.30 -7.37 -0.48
CA GLY A 71 -1.00 -6.68 -0.48
C GLY A 71 -0.90 -5.59 -1.55
N LEU A 72 -1.40 -5.86 -2.76
CA LEU A 72 -1.43 -4.86 -3.84
C LEU A 72 -2.33 -3.67 -3.51
N VAL A 73 -3.51 -3.91 -2.95
CA VAL A 73 -4.41 -2.83 -2.50
C VAL A 73 -3.71 -1.94 -1.47
N CYS A 74 -3.11 -2.54 -0.45
CA CYS A 74 -2.40 -1.79 0.59
C CYS A 74 -1.20 -1.03 0.03
N MET A 75 -0.44 -1.60 -0.90
CA MET A 75 0.72 -0.95 -1.49
C MET A 75 0.33 0.24 -2.35
N VAL A 76 -0.68 0.11 -3.21
CA VAL A 76 -1.18 1.21 -4.05
C VAL A 76 -1.74 2.33 -3.16
N ALA A 77 -2.53 1.98 -2.15
CA ALA A 77 -3.04 2.95 -1.20
C ALA A 77 -1.91 3.68 -0.45
N ALA A 78 -0.87 2.97 0.00
CA ALA A 78 0.27 3.57 0.68
C ALA A 78 0.94 4.67 -0.17
N VAL A 79 1.21 4.39 -1.45
CA VAL A 79 1.80 5.36 -2.38
C VAL A 79 0.91 6.59 -2.54
N HIS A 80 -0.40 6.39 -2.70
CA HIS A 80 -1.34 7.49 -2.84
C HIS A 80 -1.46 8.33 -1.57
N TYR A 81 -1.46 7.73 -0.39
CA TYR A 81 -1.50 8.46 0.87
C TYR A 81 -0.24 9.28 1.11
N PHE A 82 0.94 8.81 0.72
CA PHE A 82 2.16 9.63 0.74
C PHE A 82 2.04 10.85 -0.17
N TYR A 83 1.53 10.67 -1.38
CA TYR A 83 1.32 11.75 -2.32
C TYR A 83 0.25 12.73 -1.84
N MET A 84 -0.87 12.25 -1.31
CA MET A 84 -1.92 13.08 -0.75
C MET A 84 -1.45 13.89 0.45
N ARG A 85 -0.55 13.32 1.26
CA ARG A 85 0.09 14.05 2.35
C ARG A 85 0.88 15.23 1.83
N ASP A 86 1.68 15.04 0.77
CA ASP A 86 2.46 16.12 0.18
C ASP A 86 1.59 17.23 -0.37
N VAL A 87 0.51 16.89 -1.03
CA VAL A 87 -0.48 17.87 -1.50
C VAL A 87 -1.10 18.64 -0.33
N TRP A 88 -1.44 17.95 0.75
CA TRP A 88 -1.99 18.60 1.95
C TRP A 88 -0.97 19.57 2.57
N VAL A 89 0.26 19.13 2.80
CA VAL A 89 1.31 19.95 3.43
C VAL A 89 1.67 21.16 2.59
N SER A 90 1.65 21.03 1.26
CA SER A 90 2.03 22.13 0.35
C SER A 90 0.89 23.12 0.08
N THR A 91 -0.36 22.68 0.07
CA THR A 91 -1.51 23.49 -0.36
C THR A 91 -2.51 23.78 0.74
N GLY A 92 -2.54 22.98 1.81
CA GLY A 92 -3.60 23.03 2.84
C GLY A 92 -5.00 22.64 2.33
N ALA A 93 -5.10 22.17 1.08
CA ALA A 93 -6.35 21.80 0.44
C ALA A 93 -6.56 20.28 0.50
N SER A 94 -7.84 19.87 0.57
CA SER A 94 -8.19 18.44 0.58
C SER A 94 -7.82 17.79 -0.77
N PRO A 95 -7.02 16.71 -0.77
CA PRO A 95 -6.58 16.02 -1.99
C PRO A 95 -7.65 15.08 -2.55
N THR A 96 -8.89 15.56 -2.69
CA THR A 96 -10.05 14.72 -3.05
C THR A 96 -9.91 14.06 -4.42
N VAL A 97 -9.35 14.76 -5.41
CA VAL A 97 -9.15 14.24 -6.76
C VAL A 97 -8.23 13.01 -6.75
N PHE A 98 -7.20 13.03 -5.92
CA PHE A 98 -6.24 11.93 -5.82
C PHE A 98 -6.83 10.68 -5.17
N ARG A 99 -7.87 10.83 -4.34
CA ARG A 99 -8.63 9.69 -3.81
C ARG A 99 -9.36 8.94 -4.92
N TYR A 100 -9.93 9.64 -5.88
CA TYR A 100 -10.58 8.99 -7.03
C TYR A 100 -9.59 8.24 -7.91
N VAL A 101 -8.37 8.75 -8.07
CA VAL A 101 -7.31 8.04 -8.80
C VAL A 101 -6.93 6.75 -8.08
N ASP A 102 -6.78 6.78 -6.76
CA ASP A 102 -6.55 5.58 -5.96
C ASP A 102 -7.70 4.56 -6.13
N TRP A 103 -8.93 5.00 -6.00
CA TRP A 103 -10.10 4.13 -6.04
C TRP A 103 -10.32 3.47 -7.41
N ILE A 104 -9.96 4.11 -8.50
CA ILE A 104 -10.01 3.49 -9.85
C ILE A 104 -9.15 2.23 -9.91
N ILE A 105 -8.07 2.18 -9.15
CA ILE A 105 -7.16 1.04 -9.08
C ILE A 105 -7.56 0.08 -7.96
N THR A 106 -7.79 0.60 -6.76
CA THR A 106 -7.99 -0.24 -5.55
C THR A 106 -9.36 -0.87 -5.48
N VAL A 107 -10.42 -0.22 -5.96
CA VAL A 107 -11.78 -0.77 -5.92
C VAL A 107 -11.94 -2.02 -6.77
N PRO A 108 -11.45 -2.10 -8.02
CA PRO A 108 -11.45 -3.35 -8.78
C PRO A 108 -10.68 -4.48 -8.08
N LEU A 109 -9.55 -4.18 -7.46
CA LEU A 109 -8.77 -5.15 -6.68
C LEU A 109 -9.55 -5.65 -5.46
N GLN A 110 -10.26 -4.77 -4.76
CA GLN A 110 -11.13 -5.14 -3.65
C GLN A 110 -12.30 -6.00 -4.10
N MET A 111 -12.86 -5.78 -5.29
CA MET A 111 -13.90 -6.63 -5.86
C MET A 111 -13.38 -8.05 -6.14
N ILE A 112 -12.14 -8.18 -6.62
CA ILE A 112 -11.48 -9.48 -6.78
C ILE A 112 -11.32 -10.16 -5.42
N GLU A 113 -10.86 -9.45 -4.40
CA GLU A 113 -10.72 -9.97 -3.05
C GLU A 113 -12.07 -10.44 -2.47
N PHE A 114 -13.11 -9.66 -2.69
CA PHE A 114 -14.46 -10.01 -2.28
C PHE A 114 -14.95 -11.30 -2.96
N TYR A 115 -14.71 -11.43 -4.26
CA TYR A 115 -15.01 -12.64 -5.01
C TYR A 115 -14.24 -13.86 -4.47
N LEU A 116 -12.94 -13.71 -4.21
CA LEU A 116 -12.11 -14.77 -3.67
C LEU A 116 -12.59 -15.21 -2.29
N SER A 117 -13.02 -14.30 -1.44
CA SER A 117 -13.57 -14.66 -0.13
C SER A 117 -14.87 -15.44 -0.23
N LEU A 118 -15.73 -15.13 -1.21
CA LEU A 118 -16.97 -15.87 -1.46
C LEU A 118 -16.74 -17.30 -1.96
N ILE A 119 -15.75 -17.51 -2.82
CA ILE A 119 -15.44 -18.86 -3.32
C ILE A 119 -14.71 -19.74 -2.30
N HIS A 120 -14.19 -19.17 -1.19
CA HIS A 120 -13.61 -19.93 -0.09
C HIS A 120 -14.65 -20.40 0.94
N ILE A 121 -15.84 -19.86 0.89
CA ILE A 121 -16.97 -20.31 1.72
C ILE A 121 -17.61 -21.55 1.09
#